data_e823cfea5e7245ffdc65c568d5d6a99c
#
_entry.id   e823cfea5e7245ffdc65c568d5d6a99c
#
_cell.length_a   1.000
_cell.length_b   1.000
_cell.length_c   1.000
_cell.angle_alpha   90.00
_cell.angle_beta   90.00
_cell.angle_gamma   90.00
#
_symmetry.space_group_name_H-M   'P 1'
#
loop_
_entity.id
_entity.type
_entity.pdbx_description
1 polymer ?
#
loop_
_entity_poly.entity_id
_entity_poly.type
_entity_poly.pdbx_seq_one_letter_code
_entity_poly.pdbx_strand_id
1 'polypeptide(L)'
;MYLNNKNIKLPEDPDTIVWKYLDLSKFLDLLMSKKLFMSRSDKFEDQYEGTFSEPTYEEIKRIAENNPEFLQYYKSHREKVAVSSWHINEYESFAMWQIFTQNSEGLAIQSTIGRLQNAVIPEKKYDQYIGEVNYIDYKKEHIPFE
;
A
#
# COMPACT_ATOMS: atom_id res chain seq x y z
N MET A 1 13.58 6.01 9.67
CA MET A 1 12.90 5.27 10.73
C MET A 1 11.45 5.14 10.30
N TYR A 2 10.92 3.94 10.15
CA TYR A 2 9.50 3.77 9.86
C TYR A 2 8.69 4.24 11.05
N LEU A 3 7.64 4.98 10.80
CA LEU A 3 6.75 5.42 11.86
C LEU A 3 5.91 4.23 12.33
N ASN A 4 5.84 4.03 13.64
CA ASN A 4 4.89 3.10 14.22
C ASN A 4 3.53 3.79 14.26
N ASN A 5 2.56 3.22 13.54
CA ASN A 5 1.17 3.63 13.63
C ASN A 5 0.37 2.49 14.27
N LYS A 6 -0.38 2.78 15.31
CA LYS A 6 -1.19 1.78 16.05
C LYS A 6 -2.23 1.06 15.17
N ASN A 7 -2.61 1.68 14.05
CA ASN A 7 -3.59 1.18 13.10
C ASN A 7 -2.96 0.36 11.96
N ILE A 8 -1.60 0.29 11.89
CA ILE A 8 -0.87 -0.44 10.87
C ILE A 8 -0.15 -1.61 11.54
N LYS A 9 -0.66 -2.82 11.31
CA LYS A 9 -0.03 -4.03 11.84
C LYS A 9 1.16 -4.42 10.97
N LEU A 10 2.34 -4.41 11.55
CA LEU A 10 3.55 -4.96 10.92
C LEU A 10 3.57 -6.48 11.11
N PRO A 11 3.99 -7.28 10.12
CA PRO A 11 4.31 -8.69 10.34
C PRO A 11 5.33 -8.84 11.48
N GLU A 12 5.05 -9.74 12.43
CA GLU A 12 5.87 -9.91 13.64
C GLU A 12 7.24 -10.54 13.34
N ASP A 13 7.27 -11.45 12.36
CA ASP A 13 8.48 -12.16 11.97
C ASP A 13 9.21 -11.42 10.83
N PRO A 14 10.43 -10.90 11.07
CA PRO A 14 11.22 -10.23 10.05
C PRO A 14 11.66 -11.16 8.90
N ASP A 15 11.64 -12.48 9.11
CA ASP A 15 11.97 -13.48 8.10
C ASP A 15 10.76 -13.88 7.24
N THR A 16 9.57 -13.31 7.51
CA THR A 16 8.39 -13.48 6.66
C THR A 16 8.71 -13.21 5.20
N ILE A 17 8.52 -14.22 4.34
CA ILE A 17 8.81 -14.14 2.92
C ILE A 17 7.77 -13.29 2.20
N VAL A 18 8.26 -12.39 1.36
CA VAL A 18 7.45 -11.50 0.53
C VAL A 18 7.91 -11.53 -0.93
N TRP A 19 6.95 -11.42 -1.85
CA TRP A 19 7.17 -11.45 -3.28
C TRP A 19 6.67 -10.18 -3.95
N LYS A 20 7.47 -9.63 -4.87
CA LYS A 20 7.09 -8.55 -5.76
C LYS A 20 7.13 -9.05 -7.20
N TYR A 21 5.96 -9.14 -7.83
CA TYR A 21 5.83 -9.51 -9.25
C TYR A 21 5.89 -8.25 -10.11
N LEU A 22 6.69 -8.27 -11.15
CA LEU A 22 6.96 -7.12 -12.01
C LEU A 22 7.05 -7.56 -13.47
N ASP A 23 6.69 -6.68 -14.39
CA ASP A 23 7.15 -6.77 -15.77
C ASP A 23 8.64 -6.40 -15.87
N LEU A 24 9.28 -6.81 -16.96
CA LEU A 24 10.70 -6.57 -17.18
C LEU A 24 11.05 -5.08 -17.18
N SER A 25 10.17 -4.23 -17.69
CA SER A 25 10.44 -2.79 -17.78
C SER A 25 10.50 -2.13 -16.40
N LYS A 26 9.58 -2.49 -15.50
CA LYS A 26 9.60 -2.01 -14.10
C LYS A 26 10.78 -2.53 -13.31
N PHE A 27 11.22 -3.76 -13.60
CA PHE A 27 12.44 -4.29 -12.98
C PHE A 27 13.69 -3.55 -13.44
N LEU A 28 13.82 -3.27 -14.73
CA LEU A 28 14.94 -2.50 -15.24
C LEU A 28 14.97 -1.08 -14.67
N ASP A 29 13.80 -0.43 -14.55
CA ASP A 29 13.69 0.87 -13.88
C ASP A 29 14.15 0.81 -12.42
N LEU A 30 13.72 -0.21 -11.67
CA LEU A 30 14.17 -0.42 -10.29
C LEU A 30 15.69 -0.57 -10.20
N LEU A 31 16.31 -1.36 -11.09
CA LEU A 31 17.76 -1.56 -11.10
C LEU A 31 18.52 -0.28 -11.45
N MET A 32 18.06 0.47 -12.44
CA MET A 32 18.71 1.68 -12.91
C MET A 32 18.53 2.84 -11.96
N SER A 33 17.31 3.07 -11.48
CA SER A 33 16.98 4.17 -10.59
C SER A 33 17.38 3.91 -9.14
N LYS A 34 17.49 2.64 -8.75
CA LYS A 34 17.61 2.18 -7.33
C LYS A 34 16.49 2.72 -6.44
N LYS A 35 15.30 2.90 -7.01
CA LYS A 35 14.13 3.42 -6.33
C LYS A 35 12.96 2.47 -6.47
N LEU A 36 12.32 2.15 -5.34
CA LEU A 36 11.08 1.38 -5.36
C LEU A 36 9.94 2.29 -5.83
N PHE A 37 9.32 1.92 -6.95
CA PHE A 37 8.16 2.63 -7.45
C PHE A 37 6.94 2.38 -6.55
N MET A 38 6.25 3.46 -6.18
CA MET A 38 5.00 3.44 -5.44
C MET A 38 3.90 4.09 -6.29
N SER A 39 2.82 3.35 -6.52
CA SER A 39 1.64 3.87 -7.24
C SER A 39 0.77 4.70 -6.31
N ARG A 40 0.33 5.88 -6.75
CA ARG A 40 -0.67 6.65 -6.01
C ARG A 40 -1.99 5.89 -5.98
N SER A 41 -2.68 5.91 -4.83
CA SER A 41 -3.90 5.12 -4.64
C SER A 41 -5.08 5.58 -5.51
N ASP A 42 -5.09 6.83 -5.96
CA ASP A 42 -6.08 7.32 -6.92
C ASP A 42 -5.92 6.77 -8.36
N LYS A 43 -4.82 6.06 -8.65
CA LYS A 43 -4.52 5.43 -9.93
C LYS A 43 -4.82 3.94 -9.97
N PHE A 44 -5.27 3.36 -8.86
CA PHE A 44 -5.70 1.97 -8.83
C PHE A 44 -7.06 1.80 -9.52
N GLU A 45 -7.23 0.66 -10.20
CA GLU A 45 -8.51 0.28 -10.82
C GLU A 45 -9.61 0.05 -9.77
N ASP A 46 -9.23 -0.50 -8.63
CA ASP A 46 -10.14 -0.65 -7.50
C ASP A 46 -10.45 0.71 -6.87
N GLN A 47 -11.72 1.11 -7.02
CA GLN A 47 -12.21 2.38 -6.48
C GLN A 47 -12.22 2.43 -4.94
N TYR A 48 -12.20 1.28 -4.27
CA TYR A 48 -12.18 1.21 -2.80
C TYR A 48 -10.79 1.35 -2.22
N GLU A 49 -9.74 1.10 -3.01
CA GLU A 49 -8.37 1.19 -2.52
C GLU A 49 -7.98 2.63 -2.18
N GLY A 50 -7.53 2.83 -0.93
CA GLY A 50 -7.20 4.16 -0.40
C GLY A 50 -8.42 5.04 -0.09
N THR A 51 -9.64 4.48 -0.06
CA THR A 51 -10.85 5.19 0.38
C THR A 51 -11.21 4.84 1.83
N PHE A 52 -12.13 5.59 2.39
CA PHE A 52 -12.73 5.29 3.68
C PHE A 52 -13.98 4.42 3.49
N SER A 53 -14.26 3.56 4.47
CA SER A 53 -15.51 2.81 4.54
C SER A 53 -16.72 3.75 4.68
N GLU A 54 -17.92 3.28 4.32
CA GLU A 54 -19.15 4.07 4.42
C GLU A 54 -19.37 4.62 5.85
N PRO A 55 -19.26 3.81 6.94
CA PRO A 55 -19.41 4.33 8.29
C PRO A 55 -18.39 5.41 8.65
N THR A 56 -17.14 5.24 8.24
CA THR A 56 -16.07 6.23 8.47
C THR A 56 -16.34 7.52 7.69
N TYR A 57 -16.78 7.41 6.44
CA TYR A 57 -17.07 8.59 5.62
C TYR A 57 -18.25 9.40 6.16
N GLU A 58 -19.30 8.75 6.69
CA GLU A 58 -20.41 9.43 7.34
C GLU A 58 -19.97 10.15 8.63
N GLU A 59 -19.03 9.58 9.37
CA GLU A 59 -18.44 10.26 10.52
C GLU A 59 -17.61 11.47 10.10
N ILE A 60 -16.77 11.35 9.07
CA ILE A 60 -16.01 12.47 8.51
C ILE A 60 -16.95 13.60 8.08
N LYS A 61 -18.06 13.29 7.43
CA LYS A 61 -19.06 14.29 7.04
C LYS A 61 -19.63 15.05 8.24
N ARG A 62 -20.00 14.34 9.32
CA ARG A 62 -20.52 14.96 10.54
C ARG A 62 -19.52 15.91 11.19
N ILE A 63 -18.25 15.50 11.25
CA ILE A 63 -17.18 16.36 11.78
C ILE A 63 -16.99 17.58 10.87
N ALA A 64 -17.13 17.40 9.57
CA ALA A 64 -16.93 18.45 8.56
C ALA A 64 -18.10 19.41 8.43
N GLU A 65 -19.25 19.19 9.06
CA GLU A 65 -20.41 20.12 9.00
C GLU A 65 -20.01 21.57 9.36
N ASN A 66 -19.10 21.71 10.32
CA ASN A 66 -18.59 23.01 10.76
C ASN A 66 -17.18 23.33 10.22
N ASN A 67 -16.62 22.48 9.38
CA ASN A 67 -15.28 22.65 8.82
C ASN A 67 -15.18 22.07 7.39
N PRO A 68 -15.59 22.80 6.35
CA PRO A 68 -15.56 22.31 4.97
C PRO A 68 -14.16 21.94 4.47
N GLU A 69 -13.10 22.57 4.97
CA GLU A 69 -11.71 22.26 4.60
C GLU A 69 -11.31 20.85 5.05
N PHE A 70 -11.83 20.41 6.18
CA PHE A 70 -11.63 19.05 6.69
C PHE A 70 -12.16 18.00 5.70
N LEU A 71 -13.37 18.18 5.17
CA LEU A 71 -13.93 17.29 4.16
C LEU A 71 -13.11 17.29 2.87
N GLN A 72 -12.64 18.45 2.43
CA GLN A 72 -11.79 18.56 1.24
C GLN A 72 -10.46 17.85 1.43
N TYR A 73 -9.86 17.95 2.61
CA TYR A 73 -8.64 17.23 2.96
C TYR A 73 -8.83 15.69 2.78
N TYR A 74 -9.91 15.15 3.33
CA TYR A 74 -10.20 13.71 3.23
C TYR A 74 -10.58 13.27 1.81
N LYS A 75 -11.30 14.10 1.04
CA LYS A 75 -11.57 13.79 -0.37
C LYS A 75 -10.31 13.69 -1.21
N SER A 76 -9.28 14.48 -0.90
CA SER A 76 -7.97 14.43 -1.58
C SER A 76 -7.01 13.38 -1.02
N HIS A 77 -7.44 12.56 -0.04
CA HIS A 77 -6.56 11.59 0.64
C HIS A 77 -5.88 10.63 -0.35
N ARG A 78 -6.62 10.07 -1.29
CA ARG A 78 -6.08 9.13 -2.30
C ARG A 78 -4.93 9.72 -3.13
N GLU A 79 -4.92 11.02 -3.35
CA GLU A 79 -3.85 11.70 -4.09
C GLU A 79 -2.56 11.84 -3.27
N LYS A 80 -2.65 11.69 -1.95
CA LYS A 80 -1.55 11.87 -1.00
C LYS A 80 -0.91 10.55 -0.56
N VAL A 81 -1.56 9.42 -0.87
CA VAL A 81 -1.09 8.09 -0.50
C VAL A 81 -0.53 7.37 -1.72
N ALA A 82 0.66 6.81 -1.57
CA ALA A 82 1.27 5.95 -2.58
C ALA A 82 1.66 4.61 -1.95
N VAL A 83 1.43 3.52 -2.68
CA VAL A 83 1.53 2.16 -2.18
C VAL A 83 2.43 1.31 -3.09
N SER A 84 3.20 0.42 -2.48
CA SER A 84 3.89 -0.67 -3.16
C SER A 84 3.49 -1.99 -2.51
N SER A 85 2.64 -2.76 -3.19
CA SER A 85 2.10 -4.02 -2.67
C SER A 85 3.09 -5.16 -2.86
N TRP A 86 3.19 -6.03 -1.84
CA TRP A 86 3.99 -7.23 -1.79
C TRP A 86 3.12 -8.40 -1.34
N HIS A 87 3.35 -9.58 -1.90
CA HIS A 87 2.59 -10.78 -1.60
C HIS A 87 3.31 -11.62 -0.54
N ILE A 88 2.67 -11.86 0.60
CA ILE A 88 3.19 -12.75 1.64
C ILE A 88 2.86 -14.19 1.26
N ASN A 89 3.87 -15.00 1.01
CA ASN A 89 3.73 -16.44 0.79
C ASN A 89 5.11 -17.14 0.87
N GLU A 90 5.14 -18.39 1.28
CA GLU A 90 6.36 -19.20 1.26
C GLU A 90 6.81 -19.53 -0.16
N TYR A 91 5.85 -19.70 -1.07
CA TYR A 91 6.08 -20.13 -2.45
C TYR A 91 5.57 -19.08 -3.44
N GLU A 92 6.02 -19.21 -4.69
CA GLU A 92 5.48 -18.43 -5.79
C GLU A 92 3.99 -18.68 -6.00
N SER A 93 3.24 -17.65 -6.40
CA SER A 93 1.82 -17.76 -6.68
C SER A 93 1.57 -17.70 -8.17
N PHE A 94 0.99 -18.76 -8.75
CA PHE A 94 0.58 -18.79 -10.14
C PHE A 94 -0.43 -17.68 -10.46
N ALA A 95 -1.36 -17.42 -9.54
CA ALA A 95 -2.34 -16.32 -9.73
C ALA A 95 -1.66 -14.95 -9.84
N MET A 96 -0.63 -14.71 -9.01
CA MET A 96 0.13 -13.45 -9.07
C MET A 96 0.93 -13.34 -10.36
N TRP A 97 1.51 -14.44 -10.86
CA TRP A 97 2.13 -14.47 -12.18
C TRP A 97 1.14 -14.08 -13.26
N GLN A 98 -0.05 -14.65 -13.28
CA GLN A 98 -1.08 -14.33 -14.27
C GLN A 98 -1.51 -12.84 -14.23
N ILE A 99 -1.68 -12.28 -13.04
CA ILE A 99 -2.11 -10.88 -12.84
C ILE A 99 -1.03 -9.90 -13.30
N PHE A 100 0.23 -10.12 -12.92
CA PHE A 100 1.28 -9.13 -13.09
C PHE A 100 2.14 -9.29 -14.34
N THR A 101 2.06 -10.43 -15.02
CA THR A 101 2.89 -10.70 -16.21
C THR A 101 2.09 -10.91 -17.49
N GLN A 102 0.82 -10.54 -17.52
CA GLN A 102 -0.15 -10.67 -18.62
C GLN A 102 0.50 -10.71 -20.01
N ASN A 103 0.89 -11.89 -20.51
CA ASN A 103 1.51 -12.10 -21.83
C ASN A 103 2.87 -11.42 -22.06
N SER A 104 3.54 -10.94 -21.04
CA SER A 104 4.85 -10.33 -21.13
C SER A 104 5.91 -11.10 -20.35
N GLU A 105 7.15 -10.82 -20.65
CA GLU A 105 8.28 -11.28 -19.85
C GLU A 105 8.21 -10.63 -18.48
N GLY A 106 8.04 -11.45 -17.45
CA GLY A 106 7.94 -11.03 -16.06
C GLY A 106 8.97 -11.69 -15.18
N LEU A 107 9.12 -11.15 -14.00
CA LEU A 107 9.96 -11.73 -12.96
C LEU A 107 9.35 -11.47 -11.58
N ALA A 108 9.77 -12.23 -10.60
CA ALA A 108 9.41 -12.06 -9.22
C ALA A 108 10.65 -11.83 -8.36
N ILE A 109 10.61 -10.82 -7.52
CA ILE A 109 11.64 -10.57 -6.51
C ILE A 109 11.19 -11.21 -5.23
N GLN A 110 11.97 -12.15 -4.71
CA GLN A 110 11.78 -12.70 -3.37
C GLN A 110 12.61 -11.90 -2.37
N SER A 111 12.01 -11.55 -1.24
CA SER A 111 12.67 -10.87 -0.14
C SER A 111 12.07 -11.33 1.19
N THR A 112 12.45 -10.68 2.28
CA THR A 112 11.79 -10.79 3.58
C THR A 112 11.40 -9.40 4.09
N ILE A 113 10.49 -9.35 5.05
CA ILE A 113 10.07 -8.09 5.68
C ILE A 113 11.30 -7.34 6.23
N GLY A 114 12.18 -8.02 6.95
CA GLY A 114 13.39 -7.40 7.51
C GLY A 114 14.34 -6.86 6.44
N ARG A 115 14.54 -7.59 5.32
CA ARG A 115 15.35 -7.11 4.19
C ARG A 115 14.69 -5.91 3.51
N LEU A 116 13.37 -5.93 3.32
CA LEU A 116 12.63 -4.80 2.74
C LEU A 116 12.76 -3.55 3.61
N GLN A 117 12.60 -3.68 4.92
CA GLN A 117 12.78 -2.58 5.89
C GLN A 117 14.18 -1.97 5.81
N ASN A 118 15.22 -2.81 5.67
CA ASN A 118 16.60 -2.35 5.60
C ASN A 118 16.97 -1.74 4.23
N ALA A 119 16.31 -2.18 3.16
CA ALA A 119 16.58 -1.71 1.80
C ALA A 119 15.93 -0.35 1.49
N VAL A 120 14.76 -0.11 2.07
CA VAL A 120 14.05 1.16 1.86
C VAL A 120 14.56 2.21 2.85
N ILE A 121 15.26 3.21 2.31
CA ILE A 121 15.78 4.33 3.11
C ILE A 121 14.65 5.36 3.24
N PRO A 122 14.17 5.63 4.48
CA PRO A 122 13.12 6.61 4.69
C PRO A 122 13.56 8.01 4.26
N GLU A 123 12.77 8.65 3.40
CA GLU A 123 12.96 10.06 3.08
C GLU A 123 12.31 10.93 4.17
N LYS A 124 13.01 12.00 4.59
CA LYS A 124 12.52 12.92 5.63
C LYS A 124 11.24 13.67 5.23
N LYS A 125 10.96 13.71 3.94
CA LYS A 125 9.82 14.47 3.39
C LYS A 125 8.50 13.73 3.50
N TYR A 126 8.52 12.40 3.60
CA TYR A 126 7.32 11.57 3.57
C TYR A 126 7.28 10.60 4.73
N ASP A 127 6.12 10.44 5.32
CA ASP A 127 5.87 9.38 6.27
C ASP A 127 5.78 8.04 5.53
N GLN A 128 6.51 7.05 6.03
CA GLN A 128 6.60 5.74 5.40
C GLN A 128 6.23 4.66 6.40
N TYR A 129 5.39 3.74 5.98
CA TYR A 129 4.88 2.64 6.77
C TYR A 129 5.03 1.33 6.01
N ILE A 130 5.19 0.24 6.75
CA ILE A 130 5.04 -1.13 6.24
C ILE A 130 3.95 -1.77 7.08
N GLY A 131 2.98 -2.41 6.46
CA GLY A 131 1.89 -3.06 7.16
C GLY A 131 1.22 -4.15 6.35
N GLU A 132 0.54 -5.03 7.05
CA GLU A 132 -0.33 -6.04 6.45
C GLU A 132 -1.61 -5.39 5.91
N VAL A 133 -2.08 -5.87 4.76
CA VAL A 133 -3.38 -5.46 4.21
C VAL A 133 -4.48 -6.19 4.95
N ASN A 134 -5.44 -5.45 5.47
CA ASN A 134 -6.65 -5.99 6.07
C ASN A 134 -7.82 -5.85 5.08
N TYR A 135 -8.45 -6.97 4.74
CA TYR A 135 -9.66 -6.97 3.93
C TYR A 135 -10.87 -6.75 4.84
N ILE A 136 -11.66 -5.75 4.54
CA ILE A 136 -12.81 -5.33 5.35
C ILE A 136 -14.09 -5.27 4.51
N ASP A 137 -15.25 -5.32 5.16
CA ASP A 137 -16.52 -4.95 4.55
C ASP A 137 -16.70 -3.43 4.58
N TYR A 138 -16.43 -2.77 3.45
CA TYR A 138 -16.52 -1.32 3.33
C TYR A 138 -17.90 -0.73 3.65
N LYS A 139 -18.96 -1.54 3.63
CA LYS A 139 -20.31 -1.09 3.97
C LYS A 139 -20.60 -1.13 5.45
N LYS A 140 -19.84 -1.90 6.23
CA LYS A 140 -20.18 -2.19 7.64
C LYS A 140 -19.09 -1.81 8.62
N GLU A 141 -17.82 -1.97 8.23
CA GLU A 141 -16.73 -1.82 9.16
C GLU A 141 -16.25 -0.38 9.22
N HIS A 142 -15.97 0.11 10.41
CA HIS A 142 -15.41 1.43 10.64
C HIS A 142 -13.87 1.36 10.58
N ILE A 143 -13.26 2.23 9.77
CA ILE A 143 -11.81 2.41 9.74
C ILE A 143 -11.47 3.61 10.61
N PRO A 144 -10.68 3.43 11.70
CA PRO A 144 -10.23 4.56 12.51
C PRO A 144 -9.41 5.53 11.66
N PHE A 145 -9.70 6.81 11.80
CA PHE A 145 -8.90 7.87 11.21
C PHE A 145 -8.47 8.82 12.34
N GLU A 146 -7.18 8.95 12.54
CA GLU A 146 -6.57 9.89 13.49
C GLU A 146 -5.38 10.57 12.82
#